data_b8e00c6f4dff34745f75d7085010f86b
#
_entry.id   b8e00c6f4dff34745f75d7085010f86b
#
_cell.length_a   1.000
_cell.length_b   1.000
_cell.length_c   1.000
_cell.angle_alpha   90.00
_cell.angle_beta   90.00
_cell.angle_gamma   90.00
#
_symmetry.space_group_name_H-M   'P 1'
#
loop_
_entity.id
_entity.type
_entity.pdbx_description
1 polymer ?
#
loop_
_entity_poly.entity_id
_entity_poly.type
_entity_poly.pdbx_seq_one_letter_code
_entity_poly.pdbx_strand_id
1 'polypeptide(L)'
;MMKVGKQIGLFLVAALILSGCSNSAAGSGSSAAQTETETSQAETERVGETAVTSLPQIDSTKWQYNSEDKVYWQTGISYCENPADENYETLGIFIPAAYMNAKDNGDGTFTCKINNQVAVKGYTAASAPIVIPVNTPGYSAMEAPTDYVTDSASYTSAGFIYVAAGCRGRDAGAPAGVTDLKAAIRYIRYNDGVIPGDVDRVFSFGMSGGGAQSALLGATGDSEDYEPYLTAIGAVSGVSDAVTGSMCWCPITELDYADEAYEWNLGSTRTDLTEQEQTLSNGMAEAFAQYINDLGLKDSSGNALTLTESEEGIYQSGTYYEYLKGVVETSLNNFLEDTTFPYTVETKKGPRGGGRDQGGQKPDETPGQGDKAPNGDAAPDAGNGAPDFYAMDGVDRNLSTGGVTLSGTYETAQDYIDALNADGTWVNYDSAANTATITSIADFTNACKRASKGIGAFDALDESQAENTLFGYGDGTTSHFDATLAELLKDDATYGATFAEAMEKTDSEGKTVTERGNMYNPLYYISGYYTGYQKSTVADYWRIRTGIAQSDTSLTTEVNLALALKNYGADVDFATIWGEGHTMAESTGDSTMNFIEWVNKCLK
;
A
#
# COMPACT_ATOMS: atom_id res chain seq x y z
N MET A 1 56.26 -0.26 13.13
CA MET A 1 56.62 -1.36 14.07
C MET A 1 55.69 -1.29 15.28
N MET A 2 54.70 -2.11 15.32
CA MET A 2 54.27 -2.94 16.46
C MET A 2 52.94 -3.62 16.07
N LYS A 3 53.00 -4.92 15.88
CA LYS A 3 51.86 -5.81 15.68
C LYS A 3 51.25 -6.11 17.04
N VAL A 4 49.94 -6.04 17.17
CA VAL A 4 49.20 -6.70 18.26
C VAL A 4 48.16 -7.61 17.61
N GLY A 5 48.25 -8.88 18.00
CA GLY A 5 47.51 -9.98 17.37
C GLY A 5 46.10 -10.13 17.91
N LYS A 6 45.24 -10.64 17.06
CA LYS A 6 43.90 -11.15 17.35
C LYS A 6 43.97 -12.51 18.01
N GLN A 7 43.30 -12.72 19.12
CA GLN A 7 42.98 -14.05 19.66
C GLN A 7 41.53 -14.39 19.30
N ILE A 8 41.38 -15.49 18.59
CA ILE A 8 40.12 -16.14 18.24
C ILE A 8 39.79 -17.12 19.37
N GLY A 9 38.66 -16.94 20.01
CA GLY A 9 38.09 -17.88 20.97
C GLY A 9 37.09 -18.82 20.31
N LEU A 10 37.46 -20.08 20.18
CA LEU A 10 36.64 -21.18 19.66
C LEU A 10 35.88 -21.81 20.82
N PHE A 11 34.54 -21.77 20.81
CA PHE A 11 33.72 -22.56 21.71
C PHE A 11 33.13 -23.75 20.98
N LEU A 12 33.59 -24.95 21.40
CA LEU A 12 33.08 -26.27 21.02
C LEU A 12 31.92 -26.60 21.97
N VAL A 13 30.76 -26.94 21.47
CA VAL A 13 29.67 -27.58 22.23
C VAL A 13 29.48 -28.99 21.68
N ALA A 14 29.70 -29.96 22.56
CA ALA A 14 29.61 -31.39 22.28
C ALA A 14 28.15 -31.87 22.35
N ALA A 15 27.74 -32.63 21.35
CA ALA A 15 26.48 -33.35 21.33
C ALA A 15 26.60 -34.70 22.02
N LEU A 16 25.70 -35.02 22.92
CA LEU A 16 25.55 -36.36 23.53
C LEU A 16 24.38 -37.07 22.82
N ILE A 17 24.75 -38.19 22.18
CA ILE A 17 23.82 -39.17 21.62
C ILE A 17 23.61 -40.26 22.68
N LEU A 18 22.36 -40.57 22.99
CA LEU A 18 22.01 -41.77 23.75
C LEU A 18 21.12 -42.68 22.90
N SER A 19 21.71 -43.80 22.51
CA SER A 19 21.05 -44.93 21.87
C SER A 19 20.38 -45.81 22.92
N GLY A 20 19.22 -46.33 22.62
CA GLY A 20 18.58 -47.40 23.38
C GLY A 20 17.84 -48.34 22.43
N CYS A 21 18.46 -49.48 22.16
CA CYS A 21 17.86 -50.63 21.49
C CYS A 21 17.13 -51.56 22.49
N SER A 22 16.01 -52.14 22.10
CA SER A 22 15.77 -53.57 22.44
C SER A 22 14.72 -54.20 21.51
N ASN A 23 15.07 -55.42 21.09
CA ASN A 23 14.43 -56.44 20.26
C ASN A 23 13.16 -57.06 20.89
N SER A 24 12.25 -57.63 20.15
CA SER A 24 12.18 -58.92 19.41
C SER A 24 10.70 -59.33 19.38
N ALA A 25 10.11 -60.00 18.50
CA ALA A 25 10.24 -61.11 17.64
C ALA A 25 8.85 -61.56 17.18
N ALA A 26 8.76 -61.84 15.91
CA ALA A 26 8.05 -62.87 15.15
C ALA A 26 6.63 -63.37 15.53
N GLY A 27 5.78 -63.43 14.51
CA GLY A 27 4.58 -64.26 14.41
C GLY A 27 3.86 -64.08 13.08
N SER A 28 3.97 -65.06 12.21
CA SER A 28 3.43 -65.22 10.87
C SER A 28 1.91 -65.41 10.83
N GLY A 29 1.22 -64.89 9.79
CA GLY A 29 -0.18 -65.24 9.48
C GLY A 29 -0.67 -64.49 8.25
N SER A 30 -0.70 -65.17 7.13
CA SER A 30 -1.28 -64.75 5.82
C SER A 30 -2.78 -64.63 5.88
N SER A 31 -3.37 -63.52 5.35
CA SER A 31 -4.65 -63.56 4.61
C SER A 31 -4.81 -62.28 3.81
N ALA A 32 -5.11 -62.41 2.54
CA ALA A 32 -5.40 -61.34 1.61
C ALA A 32 -6.81 -60.76 1.88
N ALA A 33 -6.92 -59.46 1.94
CA ALA A 33 -8.18 -58.74 1.79
C ALA A 33 -7.91 -57.36 1.18
N GLN A 34 -8.78 -57.00 0.27
CA GLN A 34 -8.77 -55.85 -0.60
C GLN A 34 -8.61 -54.54 0.12
N THR A 35 -7.73 -53.72 -0.43
CA THR A 35 -7.50 -52.35 0.09
C THR A 35 -8.47 -51.41 -0.66
N GLU A 36 -9.51 -50.99 0.03
CA GLU A 36 -10.23 -49.76 -0.29
C GLU A 36 -9.37 -48.60 0.18
N THR A 37 -9.02 -47.71 -0.74
CA THR A 37 -8.24 -46.51 -0.43
C THR A 37 -9.20 -45.46 0.12
N GLU A 38 -9.38 -45.40 1.42
CA GLU A 38 -9.96 -44.25 2.08
C GLU A 38 -8.92 -43.13 2.09
N THR A 39 -9.20 -42.08 1.32
CA THR A 39 -8.48 -40.79 1.39
C THR A 39 -8.93 -40.12 2.69
N SER A 40 -8.17 -40.32 3.75
CA SER A 40 -8.31 -39.54 4.97
C SER A 40 -7.84 -38.12 4.69
N GLN A 41 -8.77 -37.19 4.42
CA GLN A 41 -8.52 -35.77 4.63
C GLN A 41 -8.27 -35.60 6.13
N ALA A 42 -7.06 -35.20 6.48
CA ALA A 42 -6.77 -34.68 7.81
C ALA A 42 -7.50 -33.33 7.92
N GLU A 43 -8.69 -33.33 8.50
CA GLU A 43 -9.24 -32.14 9.14
C GLU A 43 -8.25 -31.78 10.25
N THR A 44 -7.46 -30.73 10.00
CA THR A 44 -6.74 -30.03 11.07
C THR A 44 -7.85 -29.43 11.94
N GLU A 45 -8.06 -30.01 13.13
CA GLU A 45 -8.88 -29.35 14.16
C GLU A 45 -8.25 -27.98 14.42
N ARG A 46 -8.88 -26.91 13.90
CA ARG A 46 -8.61 -25.55 14.33
C ARG A 46 -8.98 -25.51 15.81
N VAL A 47 -8.01 -25.28 16.66
CA VAL A 47 -8.26 -24.85 18.04
C VAL A 47 -8.97 -23.50 17.89
N GLY A 48 -10.28 -23.48 18.10
CA GLY A 48 -11.08 -22.26 18.00
C GLY A 48 -10.58 -21.27 19.04
N GLU A 49 -9.86 -20.24 18.58
CA GLU A 49 -9.64 -19.05 19.37
C GLU A 49 -11.00 -18.51 19.79
N THR A 50 -11.20 -18.35 21.10
CA THR A 50 -12.48 -17.83 21.60
C THR A 50 -12.36 -16.31 21.60
N ALA A 51 -13.07 -15.64 20.70
CA ALA A 51 -13.16 -14.18 20.69
C ALA A 51 -13.54 -13.65 22.07
N VAL A 52 -12.80 -12.65 22.57
CA VAL A 52 -13.06 -12.01 23.87
C VAL A 52 -13.35 -10.53 23.63
N THR A 53 -14.58 -10.13 23.95
CA THR A 53 -15.05 -8.76 23.87
C THR A 53 -16.37 -8.59 24.61
N SER A 54 -16.69 -7.36 25.04
CA SER A 54 -18.01 -6.96 25.50
C SER A 54 -18.87 -6.32 24.39
N LEU A 55 -18.32 -6.16 23.19
CA LEU A 55 -19.06 -5.61 22.04
C LEU A 55 -20.27 -6.49 21.69
N PRO A 56 -21.42 -5.89 21.37
CA PRO A 56 -22.52 -6.63 20.82
C PRO A 56 -22.19 -7.12 19.41
N GLN A 57 -22.71 -8.27 19.04
CA GLN A 57 -22.70 -8.68 17.64
C GLN A 57 -23.64 -7.80 16.82
N ILE A 58 -23.46 -7.81 15.49
CA ILE A 58 -24.28 -7.05 14.54
C ILE A 58 -25.75 -7.43 14.73
N ASP A 59 -26.61 -6.43 14.91
CA ASP A 59 -28.04 -6.61 15.21
C ASP A 59 -28.80 -7.06 13.96
N SER A 60 -29.23 -8.31 13.95
CA SER A 60 -29.97 -8.90 12.84
C SER A 60 -31.33 -8.24 12.56
N THR A 61 -31.80 -7.33 13.42
CA THR A 61 -33.11 -6.67 13.31
C THR A 61 -33.04 -5.25 12.74
N LYS A 62 -31.84 -4.70 12.49
CA LYS A 62 -31.65 -3.30 12.10
C LYS A 62 -31.19 -3.10 10.65
N TRP A 63 -31.39 -4.08 9.79
CA TRP A 63 -31.00 -3.97 8.40
C TRP A 63 -31.90 -2.98 7.66
N GLN A 64 -31.28 -2.09 6.88
CA GLN A 64 -31.95 -1.25 5.89
C GLN A 64 -31.85 -1.90 4.51
N TYR A 65 -32.66 -1.47 3.54
CA TYR A 65 -32.71 -2.07 2.22
C TYR A 65 -32.72 -1.03 1.11
N ASN A 66 -31.73 -1.10 0.23
CA ASN A 66 -31.73 -0.39 -1.04
C ASN A 66 -32.38 -1.29 -2.11
N SER A 67 -33.53 -0.86 -2.65
CA SER A 67 -34.32 -1.64 -3.61
C SER A 67 -33.77 -1.56 -5.04
N GLU A 68 -33.03 -0.52 -5.39
CA GLU A 68 -32.41 -0.33 -6.70
C GLU A 68 -31.25 -1.30 -6.87
N ASP A 69 -30.30 -1.29 -5.94
CA ASP A 69 -29.10 -2.11 -5.97
C ASP A 69 -29.31 -3.50 -5.34
N LYS A 70 -30.44 -3.73 -4.67
CA LYS A 70 -30.78 -4.99 -3.96
C LYS A 70 -29.74 -5.32 -2.90
N VAL A 71 -29.46 -4.38 -2.01
CA VAL A 71 -28.46 -4.47 -0.94
C VAL A 71 -29.14 -4.26 0.41
N TYR A 72 -28.89 -5.15 1.38
CA TYR A 72 -29.14 -4.90 2.80
C TYR A 72 -27.90 -4.26 3.41
N TRP A 73 -28.09 -3.25 4.25
CA TRP A 73 -26.98 -2.51 4.84
C TRP A 73 -27.26 -2.04 6.27
N GLN A 74 -26.20 -1.84 7.04
CA GLN A 74 -26.18 -1.16 8.33
C GLN A 74 -24.96 -0.28 8.43
N THR A 75 -25.05 0.83 9.15
CA THR A 75 -23.95 1.76 9.44
C THR A 75 -23.92 2.12 10.92
N GLY A 76 -22.88 2.82 11.36
CA GLY A 76 -22.72 3.23 12.76
C GLY A 76 -22.47 2.07 13.71
N ILE A 77 -21.83 1.00 13.24
CA ILE A 77 -21.50 -0.20 14.02
C ILE A 77 -20.12 0.01 14.65
N SER A 78 -20.03 0.17 15.95
CA SER A 78 -18.74 0.26 16.67
C SER A 78 -18.01 -1.08 16.62
N TYR A 79 -16.72 -1.03 16.28
CA TYR A 79 -15.87 -2.22 16.17
C TYR A 79 -14.82 -2.32 17.29
N CYS A 80 -14.81 -1.38 18.24
CA CYS A 80 -13.96 -1.39 19.43
C CYS A 80 -14.75 -0.90 20.66
N GLU A 81 -14.31 -1.31 21.87
CA GLU A 81 -15.02 -1.01 23.12
C GLU A 81 -14.78 0.40 23.65
N ASN A 82 -13.58 0.95 23.35
CA ASN A 82 -13.11 2.24 23.85
C ASN A 82 -12.59 3.06 22.66
N PRO A 83 -13.47 3.53 21.75
CA PRO A 83 -13.02 4.30 20.61
C PRO A 83 -12.26 5.55 21.07
N ALA A 84 -11.11 5.79 20.45
CA ALA A 84 -10.35 7.01 20.69
C ALA A 84 -11.02 8.21 20.02
N ASP A 85 -11.73 7.98 18.90
CA ASP A 85 -12.60 8.95 18.24
C ASP A 85 -13.85 8.28 17.64
N GLU A 86 -15.02 8.50 18.26
CA GLU A 86 -16.29 7.92 17.85
C GLU A 86 -16.75 8.29 16.41
N ASN A 87 -16.17 9.36 15.82
CA ASN A 87 -16.49 9.76 14.45
C ASN A 87 -15.87 8.82 13.41
N TYR A 88 -14.76 8.17 13.76
CA TYR A 88 -14.02 7.32 12.83
C TYR A 88 -14.15 5.83 13.15
N GLU A 89 -14.18 5.46 14.43
CA GLU A 89 -14.07 4.05 14.84
C GLU A 89 -15.41 3.31 14.83
N THR A 90 -16.12 3.45 13.70
CA THR A 90 -17.33 2.68 13.36
C THR A 90 -17.22 2.14 11.93
N LEU A 91 -18.13 1.24 11.55
CA LEU A 91 -18.20 0.70 10.19
C LEU A 91 -19.61 0.64 9.63
N GLY A 92 -19.69 0.55 8.31
CA GLY A 92 -20.85 0.18 7.53
C GLY A 92 -20.63 -1.17 6.84
N ILE A 93 -21.67 -1.98 6.73
CA ILE A 93 -21.65 -3.26 6.04
C ILE A 93 -22.77 -3.34 5.02
N PHE A 94 -22.46 -3.82 3.81
CA PHE A 94 -23.34 -3.86 2.64
C PHE A 94 -23.33 -5.28 2.05
N ILE A 95 -24.50 -5.90 1.95
CA ILE A 95 -24.66 -7.33 1.69
C ILE A 95 -25.63 -7.54 0.53
N PRO A 96 -25.30 -8.36 -0.48
CA PRO A 96 -26.24 -8.76 -1.53
C PRO A 96 -27.54 -9.30 -0.95
N ALA A 97 -28.69 -8.74 -1.33
CA ALA A 97 -29.97 -9.14 -0.75
C ALA A 97 -30.29 -10.64 -0.91
N ALA A 98 -29.72 -11.28 -1.95
CA ALA A 98 -29.87 -12.71 -2.17
C ALA A 98 -29.34 -13.58 -1.00
N TYR A 99 -28.38 -13.06 -0.23
CA TYR A 99 -27.79 -13.75 0.92
C TYR A 99 -28.61 -13.61 2.22
N MET A 100 -29.74 -12.91 2.15
CA MET A 100 -30.60 -12.65 3.30
C MET A 100 -32.02 -13.15 3.08
N ASN A 101 -32.60 -13.79 4.10
CA ASN A 101 -34.01 -14.01 4.24
C ASN A 101 -34.57 -12.92 5.15
N ALA A 102 -35.24 -11.92 4.60
CA ALA A 102 -35.66 -10.73 5.30
C ALA A 102 -37.15 -10.75 5.65
N LYS A 103 -37.49 -10.18 6.80
CA LYS A 103 -38.83 -9.86 7.23
C LYS A 103 -38.91 -8.36 7.54
N ASP A 104 -39.84 -7.66 6.91
CA ASP A 104 -40.11 -6.26 7.16
C ASP A 104 -40.64 -6.05 8.60
N ASN A 105 -40.05 -5.13 9.34
CA ASN A 105 -40.43 -4.77 10.70
C ASN A 105 -41.53 -3.70 10.72
N GLY A 106 -41.81 -3.03 9.59
CA GLY A 106 -42.84 -2.00 9.45
C GLY A 106 -42.39 -0.59 9.86
N ASP A 107 -41.12 -0.39 10.18
CA ASP A 107 -40.51 0.89 10.57
C ASP A 107 -39.41 1.34 9.61
N GLY A 108 -39.28 0.69 8.45
CA GLY A 108 -38.21 0.94 7.49
C GLY A 108 -36.98 0.05 7.68
N THR A 109 -36.99 -0.80 8.72
CA THR A 109 -35.93 -1.78 8.95
C THR A 109 -36.41 -3.21 8.67
N PHE A 110 -35.46 -4.14 8.57
CA PHE A 110 -35.70 -5.55 8.31
C PHE A 110 -34.98 -6.43 9.32
N THR A 111 -35.66 -7.50 9.76
CA THR A 111 -35.02 -8.60 10.45
C THR A 111 -34.53 -9.62 9.41
N CYS A 112 -33.23 -9.83 9.33
CA CYS A 112 -32.60 -10.69 8.35
C CYS A 112 -31.99 -11.94 9.00
N LYS A 113 -32.03 -13.06 8.25
CA LYS A 113 -31.29 -14.30 8.53
C LYS A 113 -30.50 -14.70 7.30
N ILE A 114 -29.32 -15.29 7.50
CA ILE A 114 -28.46 -15.76 6.40
C ILE A 114 -29.20 -16.77 5.53
N ASN A 115 -29.07 -16.61 4.21
CA ASN A 115 -29.60 -17.48 3.18
C ASN A 115 -28.46 -18.14 2.39
N ASN A 116 -28.11 -19.36 2.73
CA ASN A 116 -27.07 -20.14 2.05
C ASN A 116 -27.57 -20.90 0.79
N GLN A 117 -28.85 -20.71 0.40
CA GLN A 117 -29.45 -21.46 -0.71
C GLN A 117 -29.26 -20.81 -2.08
N VAL A 118 -28.80 -19.56 -2.12
CA VAL A 118 -28.66 -18.76 -3.34
C VAL A 118 -27.20 -18.40 -3.56
N ALA A 119 -26.77 -18.43 -4.82
CA ALA A 119 -25.46 -17.96 -5.23
C ALA A 119 -25.58 -16.70 -6.10
N VAL A 120 -24.68 -15.73 -5.91
CA VAL A 120 -24.47 -14.54 -6.74
C VAL A 120 -23.12 -14.65 -7.39
N LYS A 121 -23.06 -14.68 -8.73
CA LYS A 121 -21.82 -14.81 -9.49
C LYS A 121 -20.90 -15.99 -9.08
N GLY A 122 -21.49 -17.04 -8.50
CA GLY A 122 -20.77 -18.24 -8.06
C GLY A 122 -20.49 -18.31 -6.55
N TYR A 123 -20.67 -17.23 -5.82
CA TYR A 123 -20.52 -17.17 -4.36
C TYR A 123 -21.85 -17.38 -3.65
N THR A 124 -21.83 -18.13 -2.55
CA THR A 124 -22.94 -18.26 -1.60
C THR A 124 -22.69 -17.32 -0.41
N ALA A 125 -23.69 -17.18 0.46
CA ALA A 125 -23.52 -16.42 1.70
C ALA A 125 -22.35 -16.93 2.59
N ALA A 126 -22.00 -18.21 2.48
CA ALA A 126 -20.91 -18.82 3.26
C ALA A 126 -19.54 -18.75 2.57
N SER A 127 -19.47 -18.37 1.28
CA SER A 127 -18.22 -18.36 0.52
C SER A 127 -17.89 -17.00 -0.12
N ALA A 128 -18.75 -16.00 0.10
CA ALA A 128 -18.57 -14.66 -0.46
C ALA A 128 -17.35 -13.98 0.15
N PRO A 129 -16.41 -13.44 -0.65
CA PRO A 129 -15.31 -12.66 -0.12
C PRO A 129 -15.81 -11.35 0.50
N ILE A 130 -15.05 -10.87 1.47
CA ILE A 130 -15.27 -9.57 2.13
C ILE A 130 -14.22 -8.60 1.59
N VAL A 131 -14.65 -7.42 1.16
CA VAL A 131 -13.75 -6.40 0.62
C VAL A 131 -13.80 -5.13 1.47
N ILE A 132 -12.63 -4.56 1.73
CA ILE A 132 -12.44 -3.40 2.62
C ILE A 132 -11.68 -2.31 1.85
N PRO A 133 -12.35 -1.22 1.43
CA PRO A 133 -11.68 -0.07 0.87
C PRO A 133 -10.90 0.69 1.94
N VAL A 134 -9.72 1.18 1.58
CA VAL A 134 -8.89 2.06 2.42
C VAL A 134 -8.70 3.38 1.66
N ASN A 135 -9.55 4.36 1.95
CA ASN A 135 -9.56 5.66 1.28
C ASN A 135 -8.98 6.74 2.22
N THR A 136 -7.67 6.77 2.36
CA THR A 136 -6.92 7.65 3.26
C THR A 136 -5.83 8.43 2.50
N PRO A 137 -6.18 9.33 1.56
CA PRO A 137 -5.20 10.09 0.79
C PRO A 137 -4.30 10.90 1.73
N GLY A 138 -2.97 10.83 1.52
CA GLY A 138 -1.99 11.44 2.42
C GLY A 138 -2.15 11.00 3.88
N TYR A 139 -2.60 9.77 4.11
CA TYR A 139 -2.90 9.19 5.43
C TYR A 139 -3.95 9.96 6.25
N SER A 140 -4.84 10.70 5.60
CA SER A 140 -5.95 11.38 6.28
C SER A 140 -6.88 10.39 6.97
N ALA A 141 -7.65 10.86 7.94
CA ALA A 141 -8.72 10.06 8.53
C ALA A 141 -9.78 9.71 7.47
N MET A 142 -10.41 8.56 7.63
CA MET A 142 -11.52 8.10 6.81
C MET A 142 -12.78 8.01 7.68
N GLU A 143 -13.79 8.84 7.40
CA GLU A 143 -15.06 8.78 8.10
C GLU A 143 -15.82 7.49 7.74
N ALA A 144 -16.43 6.86 8.74
CA ALA A 144 -17.34 5.76 8.49
C ALA A 144 -18.64 6.26 7.83
N PRO A 145 -19.25 5.48 6.93
CA PRO A 145 -20.50 5.89 6.31
C PRO A 145 -21.64 5.96 7.33
N THR A 146 -22.45 7.00 7.21
CA THR A 146 -23.68 7.19 8.01
C THR A 146 -24.96 6.84 7.24
N ASP A 147 -24.84 6.57 5.93
CA ASP A 147 -25.92 6.24 5.01
C ASP A 147 -25.44 5.21 3.98
N TYR A 148 -26.31 4.86 3.03
CA TYR A 148 -26.01 3.93 1.95
C TYR A 148 -24.84 4.43 1.07
N VAL A 149 -23.88 3.55 0.83
CA VAL A 149 -22.73 3.79 -0.05
C VAL A 149 -23.02 3.23 -1.43
N THR A 150 -23.20 4.09 -2.43
CA THR A 150 -23.53 3.68 -3.82
C THR A 150 -22.47 2.81 -4.46
N ASP A 151 -21.19 3.05 -4.15
CA ASP A 151 -20.06 2.30 -4.71
C ASP A 151 -20.07 0.83 -4.29
N SER A 152 -20.70 0.51 -3.15
CA SER A 152 -20.90 -0.87 -2.71
C SER A 152 -21.66 -1.73 -3.71
N ALA A 153 -22.48 -1.10 -4.60
CA ALA A 153 -23.29 -1.80 -5.58
C ALA A 153 -22.46 -2.61 -6.59
N SER A 154 -21.30 -2.10 -7.02
CA SER A 154 -20.40 -2.81 -7.94
C SER A 154 -19.90 -4.12 -7.32
N TYR A 155 -19.47 -4.09 -6.08
CA TYR A 155 -18.94 -5.25 -5.34
C TYR A 155 -20.04 -6.24 -4.95
N THR A 156 -21.18 -5.73 -4.44
CA THR A 156 -22.30 -6.59 -4.04
C THR A 156 -22.97 -7.25 -5.24
N SER A 157 -23.02 -6.60 -6.41
CA SER A 157 -23.48 -7.22 -7.65
C SER A 157 -22.55 -8.34 -8.15
N ALA A 158 -21.25 -8.29 -7.80
CA ALA A 158 -20.29 -9.35 -8.02
C ALA A 158 -20.39 -10.49 -7.00
N GLY A 159 -21.24 -10.35 -5.97
CA GLY A 159 -21.45 -11.34 -4.92
C GLY A 159 -20.55 -11.18 -3.71
N PHE A 160 -19.86 -10.04 -3.57
CA PHE A 160 -18.96 -9.75 -2.45
C PHE A 160 -19.72 -9.05 -1.31
N ILE A 161 -19.16 -9.13 -0.12
CA ILE A 161 -19.59 -8.32 1.03
C ILE A 161 -18.68 -7.09 1.06
N TYR A 162 -19.27 -5.90 1.12
CA TYR A 162 -18.53 -4.66 1.18
C TYR A 162 -18.57 -4.10 2.60
N VAL A 163 -17.41 -3.84 3.20
CA VAL A 163 -17.27 -3.31 4.55
C VAL A 163 -16.50 -2.00 4.49
N ALA A 164 -17.17 -0.89 4.75
CA ALA A 164 -16.58 0.43 4.83
C ALA A 164 -16.31 0.77 6.31
N ALA A 165 -15.09 0.59 6.75
CA ALA A 165 -14.66 0.93 8.10
C ALA A 165 -14.07 2.34 8.10
N GLY A 166 -14.51 3.19 9.02
CA GLY A 166 -13.79 4.42 9.31
C GLY A 166 -12.48 4.13 10.03
N CYS A 167 -11.53 5.05 9.98
CA CYS A 167 -10.29 4.97 10.74
C CYS A 167 -9.69 6.36 11.00
N ARG A 168 -8.97 6.49 12.08
CA ARG A 168 -8.20 7.71 12.39
C ARG A 168 -7.10 7.92 11.35
N GLY A 169 -6.70 9.15 11.14
CA GLY A 169 -5.66 9.53 10.20
C GLY A 169 -4.34 9.91 10.85
N ARG A 170 -3.47 10.52 10.03
CA ARG A 170 -2.15 10.99 10.43
C ARG A 170 -2.16 11.90 11.66
N ASP A 171 -3.24 12.70 11.86
CA ASP A 171 -3.35 13.61 13.00
C ASP A 171 -3.40 12.86 14.36
N ALA A 172 -3.74 11.58 14.34
CA ALA A 172 -3.68 10.70 15.51
C ALA A 172 -2.31 10.04 15.72
N GLY A 173 -1.41 10.16 14.75
CA GLY A 173 -0.09 9.55 14.75
C GLY A 173 -0.10 8.05 14.37
N ALA A 174 0.95 7.59 13.67
CA ALA A 174 1.14 6.17 13.42
C ALA A 174 1.31 5.41 14.76
N PRO A 175 0.71 4.20 14.89
CA PRO A 175 0.05 3.40 13.87
C PRO A 175 -1.49 3.46 13.88
N ALA A 176 -2.11 4.53 14.38
CA ALA A 176 -3.54 4.61 14.70
C ALA A 176 -4.47 4.13 13.58
N GLY A 177 -4.31 4.64 12.34
CA GLY A 177 -5.22 4.28 11.24
C GLY A 177 -5.18 2.80 10.88
N VAL A 178 -4.00 2.18 10.85
CA VAL A 178 -3.87 0.73 10.60
C VAL A 178 -4.42 -0.08 11.78
N THR A 179 -4.21 0.38 13.02
CA THR A 179 -4.79 -0.24 14.22
C THR A 179 -6.32 -0.30 14.13
N ASP A 180 -6.96 0.78 13.74
CA ASP A 180 -8.43 0.87 13.59
C ASP A 180 -8.95 -0.11 12.53
N LEU A 181 -8.29 -0.15 11.36
CA LEU A 181 -8.65 -1.10 10.29
C LEU A 181 -8.47 -2.57 10.72
N LYS A 182 -7.41 -2.89 11.48
CA LYS A 182 -7.20 -4.22 12.07
C LYS A 182 -8.31 -4.54 13.08
N ALA A 183 -8.70 -3.59 13.93
CA ALA A 183 -9.81 -3.77 14.87
C ALA A 183 -11.14 -4.03 14.15
N ALA A 184 -11.41 -3.34 13.04
CA ALA A 184 -12.59 -3.59 12.20
C ALA A 184 -12.58 -5.01 11.62
N ILE A 185 -11.43 -5.52 11.13
CA ILE A 185 -11.30 -6.90 10.63
C ILE A 185 -11.57 -7.91 11.76
N ARG A 186 -11.00 -7.69 12.95
CA ARG A 186 -11.27 -8.54 14.13
C ARG A 186 -12.75 -8.56 14.49
N TYR A 187 -13.42 -7.42 14.44
CA TYR A 187 -14.85 -7.34 14.71
C TYR A 187 -15.69 -8.08 13.65
N ILE A 188 -15.33 -8.02 12.37
CA ILE A 188 -15.99 -8.80 11.31
C ILE A 188 -15.84 -10.30 11.58
N ARG A 189 -14.66 -10.77 11.97
CA ARG A 189 -14.45 -12.19 12.35
C ARG A 189 -15.22 -12.61 13.60
N TYR A 190 -15.36 -11.73 14.58
CA TYR A 190 -16.23 -11.96 15.74
C TYR A 190 -17.70 -12.17 15.34
N ASN A 191 -18.12 -11.62 14.20
CA ASN A 191 -19.48 -11.77 13.67
C ASN A 191 -19.61 -12.93 12.66
N ASP A 192 -18.65 -13.86 12.61
CA ASP A 192 -18.79 -15.08 11.81
C ASP A 192 -20.09 -15.82 12.17
N GLY A 193 -20.82 -16.26 11.12
CA GLY A 193 -22.13 -16.89 11.28
C GLY A 193 -23.28 -15.96 11.68
N VAL A 194 -23.03 -14.69 11.98
CA VAL A 194 -24.03 -13.63 12.20
C VAL A 194 -24.32 -12.87 10.92
N ILE A 195 -23.28 -12.61 10.14
CA ILE A 195 -23.34 -11.98 8.82
C ILE A 195 -23.00 -13.00 7.73
N PRO A 196 -23.50 -12.82 6.48
CA PRO A 196 -22.95 -13.50 5.32
C PRO A 196 -21.50 -13.09 5.06
N GLY A 197 -20.75 -13.96 4.42
CA GLY A 197 -19.36 -13.77 4.04
C GLY A 197 -18.46 -14.87 4.61
N ASP A 198 -17.38 -15.14 3.92
CA ASP A 198 -16.29 -15.97 4.41
C ASP A 198 -15.27 -15.04 5.09
N VAL A 199 -15.26 -15.01 6.39
CA VAL A 199 -14.40 -14.12 7.19
C VAL A 199 -12.90 -14.43 7.07
N ASP A 200 -12.57 -15.58 6.47
CA ASP A 200 -11.20 -15.95 6.12
C ASP A 200 -10.81 -15.47 4.71
N ARG A 201 -11.73 -14.85 3.95
CA ARG A 201 -11.51 -14.33 2.60
C ARG A 201 -11.67 -12.81 2.56
N VAL A 202 -10.79 -12.13 3.26
CA VAL A 202 -10.77 -10.68 3.36
C VAL A 202 -9.74 -10.10 2.41
N PHE A 203 -10.17 -9.11 1.59
CA PHE A 203 -9.30 -8.39 0.66
C PHE A 203 -9.38 -6.89 0.94
N SER A 204 -8.25 -6.25 1.14
CA SER A 204 -8.14 -4.80 1.26
C SER A 204 -7.69 -4.18 -0.06
N PHE A 205 -8.06 -2.93 -0.30
CA PHE A 205 -7.58 -2.18 -1.45
C PHE A 205 -7.53 -0.68 -1.16
N GLY A 206 -6.57 0.01 -1.76
CA GLY A 206 -6.40 1.44 -1.56
C GLY A 206 -5.41 2.07 -2.53
N MET A 207 -5.36 3.41 -2.54
CA MET A 207 -4.46 4.21 -3.37
C MET A 207 -3.67 5.17 -2.49
N SER A 208 -2.40 5.46 -2.89
CA SER A 208 -1.55 6.45 -2.20
C SER A 208 -1.33 6.09 -0.72
N GLY A 209 -1.63 6.97 0.23
CA GLY A 209 -1.63 6.65 1.67
C GLY A 209 -2.57 5.48 2.00
N GLY A 210 -3.74 5.38 1.33
CA GLY A 210 -4.63 4.21 1.45
C GLY A 210 -4.03 2.94 0.86
N GLY A 211 -3.26 3.05 -0.22
CA GLY A 211 -2.48 1.96 -0.79
C GLY A 211 -1.41 1.45 0.17
N ALA A 212 -0.73 2.38 0.87
CA ALA A 212 0.22 2.05 1.92
C ALA A 212 -0.44 1.31 3.09
N GLN A 213 -1.58 1.80 3.57
CA GLN A 213 -2.31 1.14 4.66
C GLN A 213 -2.92 -0.21 4.22
N SER A 214 -3.35 -0.35 2.96
CA SER A 214 -3.73 -1.65 2.40
C SER A 214 -2.53 -2.61 2.38
N ALA A 215 -1.34 -2.14 1.97
CA ALA A 215 -0.12 -2.94 2.01
C ALA A 215 0.26 -3.35 3.44
N LEU A 216 0.07 -2.45 4.41
CA LEU A 216 0.30 -2.77 5.83
C LEU A 216 -0.69 -3.83 6.34
N LEU A 217 -1.98 -3.75 6.01
CA LEU A 217 -2.93 -4.82 6.35
C LEU A 217 -2.50 -6.16 5.77
N GLY A 218 -1.98 -6.17 4.52
CA GLY A 218 -1.44 -7.36 3.88
C GLY A 218 -0.18 -7.93 4.53
N ALA A 219 0.69 -7.09 5.07
CA ALA A 219 1.99 -7.49 5.59
C ALA A 219 2.02 -7.75 7.10
N THR A 220 1.08 -7.19 7.86
CA THR A 220 1.15 -7.12 9.34
C THR A 220 0.11 -7.95 10.08
N GLY A 221 -0.55 -8.88 9.40
CA GLY A 221 -1.57 -9.72 10.04
C GLY A 221 -1.05 -10.38 11.32
N ASP A 222 -1.81 -10.29 12.40
CA ASP A 222 -1.50 -10.88 13.71
C ASP A 222 -0.15 -10.44 14.31
N SER A 223 0.39 -9.30 13.89
CA SER A 223 1.64 -8.78 14.44
C SER A 223 1.47 -8.34 15.89
N GLU A 224 2.34 -8.86 16.77
CA GLU A 224 2.37 -8.48 18.19
C GLU A 224 2.69 -6.99 18.41
N ASP A 225 3.33 -6.33 17.43
CA ASP A 225 3.68 -4.89 17.52
C ASP A 225 2.43 -4.01 17.65
N TYR A 226 1.27 -4.43 17.11
CA TYR A 226 0.01 -3.70 17.15
C TYR A 226 -0.84 -4.01 18.39
N GLU A 227 -0.56 -5.07 19.15
CA GLU A 227 -1.40 -5.49 20.29
C GLU A 227 -1.56 -4.43 21.39
N PRO A 228 -0.54 -3.63 21.76
CA PRO A 228 -0.74 -2.55 22.73
C PRO A 228 -1.80 -1.54 22.27
N TYR A 229 -1.74 -1.11 21.02
CA TYR A 229 -2.67 -0.14 20.43
C TYR A 229 -4.07 -0.71 20.25
N LEU A 230 -4.19 -1.96 19.79
CA LEU A 230 -5.46 -2.69 19.68
C LEU A 230 -6.12 -2.87 21.05
N THR A 231 -5.34 -3.17 22.07
CA THR A 231 -5.83 -3.29 23.46
C THR A 231 -6.30 -1.93 23.98
N ALA A 232 -5.59 -0.84 23.68
CA ALA A 232 -5.95 0.49 24.15
C ALA A 232 -7.33 0.95 23.67
N ILE A 233 -7.69 0.63 22.42
CA ILE A 233 -9.03 0.92 21.87
C ILE A 233 -10.07 -0.14 22.20
N GLY A 234 -9.70 -1.23 22.87
CA GLY A 234 -10.62 -2.34 23.19
C GLY A 234 -11.08 -3.10 21.94
N ALA A 235 -10.17 -3.39 21.03
CA ALA A 235 -10.44 -4.26 19.88
C ALA A 235 -10.76 -5.68 20.34
N VAL A 236 -11.53 -6.43 19.54
CA VAL A 236 -11.80 -7.86 19.81
C VAL A 236 -10.47 -8.62 19.88
N SER A 237 -10.25 -9.35 20.96
CA SER A 237 -9.07 -10.19 21.14
C SER A 237 -9.36 -11.67 20.89
N GLY A 238 -8.31 -12.49 20.68
CA GLY A 238 -8.46 -13.92 20.40
C GLY A 238 -9.01 -14.22 19.01
N VAL A 239 -8.92 -13.29 18.06
CA VAL A 239 -9.25 -13.48 16.64
C VAL A 239 -8.17 -12.79 15.78
N SER A 240 -7.92 -13.36 14.62
CA SER A 240 -6.92 -12.83 13.67
C SER A 240 -7.39 -11.53 13.00
N ASP A 241 -6.44 -10.68 12.59
CA ASP A 241 -6.68 -9.53 11.69
C ASP A 241 -5.97 -9.68 10.34
N ALA A 242 -5.40 -10.85 10.04
CA ALA A 242 -4.76 -11.12 8.77
C ALA A 242 -5.75 -11.05 7.60
N VAL A 243 -5.32 -10.56 6.45
CA VAL A 243 -6.11 -10.52 5.22
C VAL A 243 -5.60 -11.55 4.21
N THR A 244 -6.46 -11.98 3.29
CA THR A 244 -6.13 -12.94 2.23
C THR A 244 -5.36 -12.30 1.10
N GLY A 245 -5.71 -11.06 0.78
CA GLY A 245 -5.04 -10.32 -0.29
C GLY A 245 -5.11 -8.82 -0.11
N SER A 246 -4.14 -8.14 -0.70
CA SER A 246 -4.01 -6.68 -0.69
C SER A 246 -3.79 -6.14 -2.10
N MET A 247 -4.62 -5.18 -2.49
CA MET A 247 -4.47 -4.40 -3.72
C MET A 247 -3.98 -3.00 -3.39
N CYS A 248 -2.92 -2.54 -4.07
CA CYS A 248 -2.28 -1.26 -3.82
C CYS A 248 -2.08 -0.50 -5.13
N TRP A 249 -2.69 0.69 -5.27
CA TRP A 249 -2.36 1.64 -6.32
C TRP A 249 -1.41 2.70 -5.77
N CYS A 250 -0.28 2.90 -6.42
CA CYS A 250 0.74 3.91 -6.02
C CYS A 250 0.98 3.94 -4.50
N PRO A 251 1.23 2.81 -3.84
CA PRO A 251 1.38 2.77 -2.39
C PRO A 251 2.61 3.57 -1.95
N ILE A 252 2.46 4.45 -0.97
CA ILE A 252 3.55 5.20 -0.36
C ILE A 252 4.04 4.41 0.86
N THR A 253 5.01 3.56 0.65
CA THR A 253 5.59 2.65 1.65
C THR A 253 7.09 2.88 1.81
N GLU A 254 7.74 2.12 2.70
CA GLU A 254 9.19 2.17 2.88
C GLU A 254 9.67 3.57 3.31
N LEU A 255 8.88 4.21 4.23
CA LEU A 255 9.11 5.59 4.65
C LEU A 255 10.44 5.79 5.40
N ASP A 256 11.03 4.71 5.91
CA ASP A 256 12.35 4.70 6.55
C ASP A 256 13.53 4.91 5.58
N TYR A 257 13.27 4.78 4.26
CA TYR A 257 14.24 5.04 3.18
C TYR A 257 13.61 5.79 1.98
N ALA A 258 12.45 6.40 2.17
CA ALA A 258 11.73 7.06 1.09
C ALA A 258 12.44 8.33 0.59
N ASP A 259 13.06 9.07 1.49
CA ASP A 259 13.84 10.27 1.17
C ASP A 259 15.07 9.92 0.36
N GLU A 260 15.79 8.88 0.76
CA GLU A 260 16.97 8.37 0.07
C GLU A 260 16.62 7.83 -1.32
N ALA A 261 15.53 7.07 -1.41
CA ALA A 261 15.01 6.55 -2.68
C ALA A 261 14.62 7.68 -3.64
N TYR A 262 14.01 8.74 -3.09
CA TYR A 262 13.60 9.91 -3.86
C TYR A 262 14.80 10.65 -4.44
N GLU A 263 15.84 10.90 -3.63
CA GLU A 263 17.05 11.56 -4.08
C GLU A 263 17.85 10.70 -5.05
N TRP A 264 17.95 9.38 -4.85
CA TRP A 264 18.62 8.50 -5.80
C TRP A 264 17.94 8.49 -7.18
N ASN A 265 16.61 8.50 -7.23
CA ASN A 265 15.85 8.40 -8.49
C ASN A 265 15.61 9.78 -9.14
N LEU A 266 15.32 10.82 -8.36
CA LEU A 266 14.85 12.12 -8.85
C LEU A 266 15.83 13.26 -8.55
N GLY A 267 16.82 13.07 -7.69
CA GLY A 267 17.75 14.12 -7.26
C GLY A 267 18.48 14.79 -8.42
N SER A 268 18.83 14.04 -9.48
CA SER A 268 19.47 14.58 -10.68
C SER A 268 18.59 15.57 -11.47
N THR A 269 17.29 15.60 -11.24
CA THR A 269 16.36 16.54 -11.89
C THR A 269 16.23 17.87 -11.14
N ARG A 270 16.84 17.98 -9.95
CA ARG A 270 16.81 19.21 -9.16
C ARG A 270 17.68 20.28 -9.81
N THR A 271 17.20 21.51 -9.72
CA THR A 271 17.91 22.71 -10.15
C THR A 271 18.01 23.66 -8.97
N ASP A 272 19.01 24.52 -8.96
CA ASP A 272 19.17 25.62 -8.00
C ASP A 272 19.34 25.18 -6.53
N LEU A 273 19.89 23.98 -6.29
CA LEU A 273 20.28 23.55 -4.94
C LEU A 273 21.46 24.37 -4.43
N THR A 274 21.45 24.69 -3.14
CA THR A 274 22.62 25.16 -2.41
C THR A 274 23.66 24.04 -2.30
N GLU A 275 24.90 24.39 -1.97
CA GLU A 275 25.98 23.39 -1.75
C GLU A 275 25.62 22.41 -0.61
N GLN A 276 24.93 22.89 0.43
CA GLN A 276 24.48 22.06 1.52
C GLN A 276 23.38 21.09 1.08
N GLU A 277 22.36 21.57 0.38
CA GLU A 277 21.27 20.72 -0.15
C GLU A 277 21.80 19.69 -1.13
N GLN A 278 22.74 20.05 -2.00
CA GLN A 278 23.38 19.09 -2.90
C GLN A 278 24.15 18.01 -2.13
N THR A 279 24.81 18.40 -1.05
CA THR A 279 25.53 17.44 -0.19
C THR A 279 24.57 16.48 0.49
N LEU A 280 23.42 16.95 0.99
CA LEU A 280 22.37 16.11 1.58
C LEU A 280 21.76 15.17 0.53
N SER A 281 21.36 15.69 -0.63
CA SER A 281 20.83 14.90 -1.74
C SER A 281 21.78 13.77 -2.14
N ASN A 282 23.07 14.08 -2.29
CA ASN A 282 24.08 13.08 -2.61
C ASN A 282 24.24 12.03 -1.51
N GLY A 283 24.29 12.47 -0.25
CA GLY A 283 24.43 11.56 0.90
C GLY A 283 23.23 10.61 1.04
N MET A 284 22.02 11.08 0.81
CA MET A 284 20.82 10.26 0.78
C MET A 284 20.87 9.25 -0.38
N ALA A 285 21.24 9.70 -1.59
CA ALA A 285 21.35 8.78 -2.74
C ALA A 285 22.42 7.68 -2.53
N GLU A 286 23.54 8.00 -1.86
CA GLU A 286 24.54 7.00 -1.46
C GLU A 286 23.98 6.03 -0.42
N ALA A 287 23.24 6.52 0.58
CA ALA A 287 22.60 5.70 1.60
C ALA A 287 21.55 4.75 1.00
N PHE A 288 20.77 5.21 0.03
CA PHE A 288 19.86 4.35 -0.71
C PHE A 288 20.57 3.20 -1.42
N ALA A 289 21.69 3.48 -2.08
CA ALA A 289 22.46 2.44 -2.76
C ALA A 289 22.98 1.38 -1.78
N GLN A 290 23.44 1.81 -0.60
CA GLN A 290 23.85 0.89 0.45
C GLN A 290 22.66 0.07 0.97
N TYR A 291 21.52 0.71 1.22
CA TYR A 291 20.30 0.05 1.64
C TYR A 291 19.86 -1.04 0.65
N ILE A 292 19.80 -0.75 -0.65
CA ILE A 292 19.47 -1.75 -1.69
C ILE A 292 20.41 -2.94 -1.65
N ASN A 293 21.72 -2.69 -1.49
CA ASN A 293 22.72 -3.75 -1.41
C ASN A 293 22.56 -4.63 -0.17
N ASP A 294 22.16 -4.04 0.96
CA ASP A 294 21.95 -4.75 2.22
C ASP A 294 20.57 -5.43 2.30
N LEU A 295 19.56 -4.89 1.61
CA LEU A 295 18.19 -5.44 1.55
C LEU A 295 18.16 -6.84 0.91
N GLY A 296 19.12 -7.14 0.03
CA GLY A 296 19.35 -8.48 -0.50
C GLY A 296 18.27 -8.99 -1.45
N LEU A 297 17.62 -8.08 -2.19
CA LEU A 297 16.60 -8.41 -3.18
C LEU A 297 17.16 -9.32 -4.28
N LYS A 298 16.30 -10.17 -4.84
CA LYS A 298 16.66 -11.12 -5.90
C LYS A 298 15.66 -11.04 -7.05
N ASP A 299 16.17 -11.28 -8.25
CA ASP A 299 15.34 -11.47 -9.43
C ASP A 299 14.61 -12.85 -9.40
N SER A 300 13.78 -13.09 -10.41
CA SER A 300 13.04 -14.35 -10.57
C SER A 300 13.92 -15.60 -10.75
N SER A 301 15.20 -15.42 -11.09
CA SER A 301 16.19 -16.49 -11.22
C SER A 301 16.99 -16.72 -9.92
N GLY A 302 16.74 -15.89 -8.88
CA GLY A 302 17.44 -15.96 -7.59
C GLY A 302 18.79 -15.22 -7.57
N ASN A 303 19.11 -14.44 -8.61
CA ASN A 303 20.32 -13.61 -8.64
C ASN A 303 20.14 -12.38 -7.77
N ALA A 304 21.18 -12.00 -7.02
CA ALA A 304 21.17 -10.79 -6.21
C ALA A 304 21.08 -9.53 -7.10
N LEU A 305 20.26 -8.60 -6.68
CA LEU A 305 20.11 -7.28 -7.26
C LEU A 305 20.90 -6.27 -6.43
N THR A 306 21.88 -5.62 -7.05
CA THR A 306 22.79 -4.68 -6.39
C THR A 306 23.02 -3.45 -7.22
N LEU A 307 23.29 -2.34 -6.54
CA LEU A 307 23.80 -1.10 -7.13
C LEU A 307 25.32 -1.03 -7.00
N THR A 308 25.97 -0.47 -8.00
CA THR A 308 27.42 -0.29 -8.05
C THR A 308 27.78 1.14 -8.42
N GLU A 309 28.98 1.61 -8.00
CA GLU A 309 29.49 2.91 -8.39
C GLU A 309 29.50 3.08 -9.92
N SER A 310 29.23 4.29 -10.38
CA SER A 310 29.24 4.62 -11.81
C SER A 310 29.83 6.01 -12.06
N GLU A 311 30.27 6.25 -13.32
CA GLU A 311 30.72 7.56 -13.76
C GLU A 311 29.57 8.50 -14.12
N GLU A 312 28.35 7.96 -14.29
CA GLU A 312 27.17 8.67 -14.82
C GLU A 312 26.25 9.21 -13.70
N GLY A 313 26.66 9.10 -12.44
CA GLY A 313 25.88 9.54 -11.29
C GLY A 313 26.05 8.63 -10.09
N ILE A 314 25.36 8.92 -9.00
CA ILE A 314 25.51 8.21 -7.73
C ILE A 314 24.90 6.80 -7.87
N TYR A 315 25.74 5.79 -7.95
CA TYR A 315 25.37 4.36 -8.05
C TYR A 315 24.36 4.05 -9.18
N GLN A 316 24.52 4.70 -10.34
CA GLN A 316 23.64 4.51 -11.52
C GLN A 316 24.11 3.34 -12.40
N SER A 317 24.45 2.20 -11.78
CA SER A 317 24.81 0.95 -12.44
C SER A 317 24.59 -0.25 -11.53
N GLY A 318 24.71 -1.48 -12.07
CA GLY A 318 24.54 -2.72 -11.32
C GLY A 318 23.27 -3.49 -11.71
N THR A 319 23.10 -4.68 -11.13
CA THR A 319 22.00 -5.58 -11.50
C THR A 319 20.62 -5.06 -11.08
N TYR A 320 20.53 -4.29 -9.99
CA TYR A 320 19.29 -3.60 -9.60
C TYR A 320 18.94 -2.49 -10.59
N TYR A 321 19.92 -1.70 -11.01
CA TYR A 321 19.73 -0.65 -12.02
C TYR A 321 19.19 -1.23 -13.34
N GLU A 322 19.81 -2.30 -13.84
CA GLU A 322 19.34 -2.97 -15.07
C GLU A 322 17.94 -3.58 -14.90
N TYR A 323 17.62 -4.10 -13.73
CA TYR A 323 16.27 -4.59 -13.41
C TYR A 323 15.25 -3.45 -13.48
N LEU A 324 15.52 -2.31 -12.84
CA LEU A 324 14.65 -1.14 -12.85
C LEU A 324 14.47 -0.57 -14.26
N LYS A 325 15.57 -0.53 -15.05
CA LYS A 325 15.52 -0.17 -16.47
C LYS A 325 14.58 -1.08 -17.24
N GLY A 326 14.68 -2.39 -17.04
CA GLY A 326 13.76 -3.40 -17.62
C GLY A 326 12.30 -3.21 -17.21
N VAL A 327 12.01 -2.70 -16.00
CA VAL A 327 10.65 -2.35 -15.56
C VAL A 327 10.10 -1.19 -16.40
N VAL A 328 10.89 -0.15 -16.64
CA VAL A 328 10.49 1.00 -17.49
C VAL A 328 10.26 0.55 -18.92
N GLU A 329 11.19 -0.24 -19.48
CA GLU A 329 11.08 -0.78 -20.84
C GLU A 329 9.84 -1.69 -21.00
N THR A 330 9.55 -2.51 -20.01
CA THR A 330 8.35 -3.37 -20.00
C THR A 330 7.09 -2.53 -20.00
N SER A 331 7.02 -1.45 -19.19
CA SER A 331 5.87 -0.53 -19.17
C SER A 331 5.60 0.10 -20.54
N LEU A 332 6.63 0.58 -21.21
CA LEU A 332 6.52 1.15 -22.55
C LEU A 332 6.11 0.09 -23.61
N ASN A 333 6.72 -1.09 -23.55
CA ASN A 333 6.42 -2.16 -24.50
C ASN A 333 5.00 -2.69 -24.35
N ASN A 334 4.48 -2.82 -23.13
CA ASN A 334 3.08 -3.17 -22.90
C ASN A 334 2.14 -2.10 -23.49
N PHE A 335 2.46 -0.82 -23.30
CA PHE A 335 1.69 0.27 -23.92
C PHE A 335 1.70 0.17 -25.45
N LEU A 336 2.85 -0.10 -26.08
CA LEU A 336 2.97 -0.23 -27.53
C LEU A 336 2.23 -1.45 -28.08
N GLU A 337 2.15 -2.56 -27.32
CA GLU A 337 1.42 -3.77 -27.68
C GLU A 337 -0.10 -3.55 -27.55
N ASP A 338 -0.55 -2.93 -26.47
CA ASP A 338 -1.98 -2.75 -26.16
C ASP A 338 -2.62 -1.58 -26.93
N THR A 339 -1.79 -0.65 -27.49
CA THR A 339 -2.29 0.56 -28.13
C THR A 339 -2.56 0.38 -29.61
N THR A 340 -3.79 0.68 -30.03
CA THR A 340 -4.14 0.79 -31.45
C THR A 340 -3.90 2.20 -31.96
N PHE A 341 -3.04 2.35 -32.97
CA PHE A 341 -2.82 3.64 -33.64
C PHE A 341 -3.82 3.80 -34.83
N PRO A 342 -4.31 5.06 -35.10
CA PRO A 342 -3.89 6.31 -34.46
C PRO A 342 -4.34 6.42 -32.98
N TYR A 343 -3.41 6.88 -32.14
CA TYR A 343 -3.61 7.06 -30.72
C TYR A 343 -3.71 8.56 -30.37
N THR A 344 -4.76 8.93 -29.65
CA THR A 344 -4.94 10.32 -29.17
C THR A 344 -4.72 10.37 -27.66
N VAL A 345 -3.78 11.21 -27.23
CA VAL A 345 -3.56 11.47 -25.80
C VAL A 345 -4.77 12.22 -25.24
N GLU A 346 -5.53 11.57 -24.37
CA GLU A 346 -6.65 12.19 -23.68
C GLU A 346 -6.14 13.06 -22.53
N THR A 347 -6.24 14.38 -22.67
CA THR A 347 -6.09 15.30 -21.55
C THR A 347 -7.42 15.34 -20.77
N LYS A 348 -7.62 14.45 -19.82
CA LYS A 348 -8.72 14.58 -18.86
C LYS A 348 -8.40 15.78 -17.95
N LYS A 349 -9.24 16.83 -18.03
CA LYS A 349 -9.21 17.89 -17.02
C LYS A 349 -9.80 17.30 -15.75
N GLY A 350 -8.96 17.16 -14.72
CA GLY A 350 -9.45 16.85 -13.38
C GLY A 350 -10.61 17.76 -12.97
N PRO A 351 -11.51 17.33 -12.06
CA PRO A 351 -12.61 18.15 -11.59
C PRO A 351 -12.04 19.45 -11.02
N ARG A 352 -12.27 20.57 -11.75
CA ARG A 352 -12.02 21.90 -11.21
C ARG A 352 -12.90 22.04 -9.97
N GLY A 353 -12.30 22.19 -8.80
CA GLY A 353 -13.01 22.60 -7.60
C GLY A 353 -13.96 23.75 -7.95
N GLY A 354 -15.25 23.58 -7.67
CA GLY A 354 -16.31 24.49 -8.05
C GLY A 354 -16.07 25.90 -7.51
N GLY A 355 -15.45 26.75 -8.31
CA GLY A 355 -15.38 28.18 -8.09
C GLY A 355 -16.79 28.73 -8.26
N ARG A 356 -17.44 29.11 -7.18
CA ARG A 356 -18.63 29.95 -7.20
C ARG A 356 -18.28 31.27 -7.89
N ASP A 357 -18.84 31.46 -9.07
CA ASP A 357 -18.98 32.80 -9.69
C ASP A 357 -19.81 33.68 -8.76
N GLN A 358 -19.18 34.57 -8.02
CA GLN A 358 -19.81 35.74 -7.45
C GLN A 358 -19.11 36.97 -8.00
N GLY A 359 -19.79 37.62 -8.94
CA GLY A 359 -19.43 38.96 -9.41
C GLY A 359 -19.37 39.94 -8.25
N GLY A 360 -18.23 40.60 -8.10
CA GLY A 360 -18.00 41.68 -7.14
C GLY A 360 -16.75 42.45 -7.51
N GLN A 361 -16.93 43.73 -7.82
CA GLN A 361 -15.97 44.72 -8.29
C GLN A 361 -14.67 44.79 -7.55
N LYS A 362 -13.57 45.01 -8.31
CA LYS A 362 -12.25 45.43 -7.81
C LYS A 362 -12.32 46.79 -7.08
N PRO A 363 -11.44 47.01 -6.12
CA PRO A 363 -10.63 48.23 -6.13
C PRO A 363 -9.14 47.93 -6.26
N ASP A 364 -8.50 48.90 -6.90
CA ASP A 364 -7.10 49.12 -7.14
C ASP A 364 -6.24 49.12 -5.86
N GLU A 365 -5.02 48.56 -5.88
CA GLU A 365 -3.78 49.22 -5.48
C GLU A 365 -2.60 48.24 -5.25
N THR A 366 -1.58 48.45 -6.01
CA THR A 366 -0.10 48.55 -5.85
C THR A 366 0.72 47.35 -5.33
N PRO A 367 1.91 47.11 -5.91
CA PRO A 367 2.66 45.87 -5.81
C PRO A 367 3.63 45.85 -4.63
N GLY A 368 3.66 44.74 -3.93
CA GLY A 368 4.69 44.42 -2.94
C GLY A 368 5.25 43.03 -3.21
N GLN A 369 6.55 42.99 -3.38
CA GLN A 369 7.42 41.86 -3.68
C GLN A 369 7.20 40.63 -2.78
N GLY A 370 7.33 39.47 -3.37
CA GLY A 370 7.49 38.20 -2.67
C GLY A 370 7.02 37.03 -3.56
N ASP A 371 7.87 36.62 -4.50
CA ASP A 371 7.71 35.37 -5.23
C ASP A 371 7.89 34.22 -4.23
N LYS A 372 6.78 33.63 -3.80
CA LYS A 372 6.75 32.25 -3.29
C LYS A 372 6.26 31.38 -4.42
N ALA A 373 7.07 30.41 -4.80
CA ALA A 373 6.66 29.30 -5.65
C ALA A 373 5.41 28.65 -5.04
N PRO A 374 4.46 28.16 -5.84
CA PRO A 374 3.33 27.42 -5.30
C PRO A 374 3.86 26.11 -4.72
N ASN A 375 3.72 25.97 -3.41
CA ASN A 375 3.95 24.71 -2.74
C ASN A 375 3.08 23.63 -3.40
N GLY A 376 3.72 22.49 -3.68
CA GLY A 376 3.05 21.27 -4.09
C GLY A 376 1.94 20.90 -3.12
N ASP A 377 0.92 20.35 -3.68
CA ASP A 377 -0.29 19.76 -3.15
C ASP A 377 -0.49 19.78 -1.63
N ALA A 378 -0.93 20.92 -1.11
CA ALA A 378 -1.77 20.91 0.07
C ALA A 378 -3.02 20.09 -0.31
N ALA A 379 -3.23 18.97 0.37
CA ALA A 379 -4.47 18.23 0.27
C ALA A 379 -5.65 19.20 0.34
N PRO A 380 -6.67 19.08 -0.52
CA PRO A 380 -7.82 19.97 -0.49
C PRO A 380 -8.42 19.91 0.91
N ASP A 381 -8.57 21.09 1.51
CA ASP A 381 -9.23 21.30 2.79
C ASP A 381 -10.55 20.52 2.79
N ALA A 382 -10.68 19.56 3.71
CA ALA A 382 -11.83 18.66 3.79
C ALA A 382 -13.07 19.46 4.19
N GLY A 383 -13.70 20.07 3.19
CA GLY A 383 -15.08 20.53 3.30
C GLY A 383 -16.00 19.33 3.20
N ASN A 384 -16.57 18.92 4.32
CA ASN A 384 -17.70 17.99 4.51
C ASN A 384 -18.11 17.13 3.29
N GLY A 385 -17.38 16.09 3.02
CA GLY A 385 -17.59 15.05 2.04
C GLY A 385 -16.28 14.31 1.84
N ALA A 386 -16.22 13.02 2.15
CA ALA A 386 -15.05 12.19 1.85
C ALA A 386 -14.68 12.42 0.37
N PRO A 387 -13.38 12.64 0.03
CA PRO A 387 -12.99 12.76 -1.35
C PRO A 387 -13.42 11.49 -2.08
N ASP A 388 -14.06 11.67 -3.24
CA ASP A 388 -14.52 10.57 -4.07
C ASP A 388 -13.32 9.74 -4.49
N PHE A 389 -13.22 8.53 -3.93
CA PHE A 389 -12.15 7.56 -4.21
C PHE A 389 -11.98 7.33 -5.73
N TYR A 390 -13.10 7.37 -6.47
CA TYR A 390 -13.15 7.16 -7.90
C TYR A 390 -12.89 8.42 -8.73
N ALA A 391 -12.86 9.61 -8.12
CA ALA A 391 -12.46 10.83 -8.82
C ALA A 391 -11.02 10.82 -9.31
N MET A 392 -10.19 9.91 -8.74
CA MET A 392 -8.79 9.69 -9.11
C MET A 392 -8.63 8.59 -10.19
N ASP A 393 -9.71 7.92 -10.61
CA ASP A 393 -9.65 6.88 -11.63
C ASP A 393 -9.40 7.46 -13.03
N GLY A 394 -8.26 7.16 -13.61
CA GLY A 394 -7.88 7.52 -14.98
C GLY A 394 -7.74 9.02 -15.25
N VAL A 395 -7.38 9.85 -14.25
CA VAL A 395 -7.40 11.31 -14.36
C VAL A 395 -6.18 11.88 -15.09
N ASP A 396 -5.04 11.23 -15.12
CA ASP A 396 -3.85 11.83 -15.76
C ASP A 396 -3.05 10.82 -16.59
N ARG A 397 -3.35 10.74 -17.88
CA ARG A 397 -2.59 9.98 -18.87
C ARG A 397 -1.53 10.84 -19.56
N ASN A 398 -0.94 11.80 -18.85
CA ASN A 398 0.01 12.71 -19.44
C ASN A 398 1.38 12.57 -18.78
N LEU A 399 2.39 12.14 -19.53
CA LEU A 399 3.81 12.15 -19.13
C LEU A 399 4.36 13.58 -18.90
N SER A 400 3.51 14.55 -18.58
CA SER A 400 3.84 15.99 -18.61
C SER A 400 4.55 16.52 -17.36
N THR A 401 4.93 15.68 -16.40
CA THR A 401 5.66 16.13 -15.20
C THR A 401 7.15 16.34 -15.46
N GLY A 402 7.71 15.70 -16.50
CA GLY A 402 9.08 15.88 -16.97
C GLY A 402 9.24 16.91 -18.10
N GLY A 403 10.28 16.78 -18.92
CA GLY A 403 10.56 17.62 -20.08
C GLY A 403 9.63 17.35 -21.27
N VAL A 404 9.14 16.11 -21.41
CA VAL A 404 8.30 15.67 -22.52
C VAL A 404 6.85 16.04 -22.28
N THR A 405 6.22 16.72 -23.24
CA THR A 405 4.79 17.01 -23.25
C THR A 405 4.15 16.31 -24.44
N LEU A 406 3.34 15.29 -24.17
CA LEU A 406 2.57 14.59 -25.20
C LEU A 406 1.20 15.22 -25.37
N SER A 407 0.77 15.44 -26.60
CA SER A 407 -0.55 16.02 -26.89
C SER A 407 -1.01 15.70 -28.31
N GLY A 408 -2.33 15.64 -28.50
CA GLY A 408 -2.93 15.40 -29.81
C GLY A 408 -2.92 13.95 -30.24
N THR A 409 -2.93 13.70 -31.55
CA THR A 409 -3.05 12.37 -32.17
C THR A 409 -1.75 11.96 -32.84
N TYR A 410 -1.30 10.75 -32.56
CA TYR A 410 -0.16 10.10 -33.19
C TYR A 410 -0.68 9.03 -34.14
N GLU A 411 -0.33 9.15 -35.43
CA GLU A 411 -0.84 8.23 -36.48
C GLU A 411 -0.20 6.85 -36.39
N THR A 412 1.06 6.78 -35.90
CA THR A 412 1.82 5.54 -35.77
C THR A 412 2.58 5.48 -34.43
N ALA A 413 3.01 4.29 -34.03
CA ALA A 413 3.90 4.09 -32.90
C ALA A 413 5.20 4.88 -33.07
N GLN A 414 5.75 4.99 -34.30
CA GLN A 414 6.94 5.80 -34.58
C GLN A 414 6.72 7.28 -34.26
N ASP A 415 5.56 7.86 -34.66
CA ASP A 415 5.25 9.26 -34.37
C ASP A 415 5.17 9.53 -32.87
N TYR A 416 4.66 8.56 -32.09
CA TYR A 416 4.64 8.63 -30.64
C TYR A 416 6.04 8.58 -30.04
N ILE A 417 6.90 7.68 -30.50
CA ILE A 417 8.29 7.57 -30.06
C ILE A 417 9.09 8.81 -30.48
N ASP A 418 8.87 9.35 -31.67
CA ASP A 418 9.53 10.59 -32.12
C ASP A 418 9.14 11.77 -31.21
N ALA A 419 7.91 11.81 -30.73
CA ALA A 419 7.48 12.81 -29.74
C ALA A 419 8.13 12.62 -28.36
N LEU A 420 8.31 11.38 -27.90
CA LEU A 420 9.08 11.08 -26.69
C LEU A 420 10.55 11.55 -26.80
N ASN A 421 11.11 11.49 -28.00
CA ASN A 421 12.48 11.88 -28.32
C ASN A 421 12.63 13.34 -28.76
N ALA A 422 11.60 14.18 -28.62
CA ALA A 422 11.62 15.55 -29.17
C ALA A 422 12.78 16.43 -28.64
N ASP A 423 13.15 16.26 -27.37
CA ASP A 423 14.21 17.02 -26.72
C ASP A 423 15.56 16.26 -26.66
N GLY A 424 15.62 15.07 -27.22
CA GLY A 424 16.81 14.20 -27.24
C GLY A 424 16.43 12.73 -27.35
N THR A 425 17.27 11.95 -28.03
CA THR A 425 16.99 10.51 -28.21
C THR A 425 17.30 9.76 -26.92
N TRP A 426 16.27 9.33 -26.22
CA TRP A 426 16.38 8.47 -25.04
C TRP A 426 15.61 7.15 -25.19
N VAL A 427 14.70 7.05 -26.17
CA VAL A 427 14.01 5.80 -26.54
C VAL A 427 14.55 5.31 -27.89
N ASN A 428 15.03 4.07 -27.93
CA ASN A 428 15.40 3.36 -29.16
C ASN A 428 14.25 2.42 -29.52
N TYR A 429 13.67 2.60 -30.71
CA TYR A 429 12.50 1.84 -31.18
C TYR A 429 12.81 0.95 -32.36
N ASP A 430 12.51 -0.34 -32.24
CA ASP A 430 12.50 -1.31 -33.35
C ASP A 430 11.08 -1.43 -33.91
N SER A 431 10.81 -0.74 -35.01
CA SER A 431 9.50 -0.75 -35.66
C SER A 431 9.12 -2.11 -36.27
N ALA A 432 10.09 -2.98 -36.54
CA ALA A 432 9.83 -4.30 -37.08
C ALA A 432 9.34 -5.28 -35.98
N ALA A 433 9.86 -5.13 -34.78
CA ALA A 433 9.46 -5.91 -33.61
C ALA A 433 8.36 -5.24 -32.77
N ASN A 434 8.04 -3.97 -33.03
CA ASN A 434 7.20 -3.10 -32.18
C ASN A 434 7.68 -3.07 -30.73
N THR A 435 9.00 -2.93 -30.50
CA THR A 435 9.61 -2.92 -29.17
C THR A 435 10.52 -1.71 -29.00
N ALA A 436 10.62 -1.25 -27.77
CA ALA A 436 11.46 -0.11 -27.39
C ALA A 436 12.38 -0.45 -26.21
N THR A 437 13.55 0.19 -26.20
CA THR A 437 14.45 0.21 -25.06
C THR A 437 14.81 1.66 -24.72
N ILE A 438 15.20 1.93 -23.47
CA ILE A 438 15.65 3.26 -23.05
C ILE A 438 17.18 3.30 -22.94
N THR A 439 17.77 4.49 -23.07
CA THR A 439 19.21 4.70 -22.93
C THR A 439 19.65 4.48 -21.49
N SER A 440 18.98 5.16 -20.53
CA SER A 440 19.27 5.09 -19.10
C SER A 440 18.04 5.45 -18.25
N ILE A 441 18.08 5.11 -16.97
CA ILE A 441 17.07 5.56 -15.98
C ILE A 441 17.13 7.08 -15.85
N ALA A 442 18.32 7.68 -15.85
CA ALA A 442 18.50 9.12 -15.75
C ALA A 442 17.83 9.86 -16.92
N ASP A 443 18.00 9.37 -18.17
CA ASP A 443 17.34 9.97 -19.34
C ASP A 443 15.80 9.84 -19.26
N PHE A 444 15.29 8.68 -18.86
CA PHE A 444 13.86 8.50 -18.61
C PHE A 444 13.36 9.47 -17.54
N THR A 445 14.07 9.57 -16.42
CA THR A 445 13.68 10.45 -15.30
C THR A 445 13.69 11.92 -15.76
N ASN A 446 14.72 12.37 -16.45
CA ASN A 446 14.79 13.74 -16.99
C ASN A 446 13.69 14.04 -18.02
N ALA A 447 13.31 13.04 -18.84
CA ALA A 447 12.26 13.18 -19.84
C ALA A 447 10.84 13.17 -19.24
N CYS A 448 10.57 12.29 -18.30
CA CYS A 448 9.21 11.95 -17.87
C CYS A 448 8.87 12.32 -16.42
N LYS A 449 9.87 12.61 -15.59
CA LYS A 449 9.70 12.86 -14.14
C LYS A 449 10.44 14.12 -13.70
N ARG A 450 10.07 14.65 -12.54
CA ARG A 450 10.84 15.72 -11.84
C ARG A 450 10.64 15.57 -10.35
N ALA A 451 11.69 15.96 -9.59
CA ALA A 451 11.53 16.19 -8.16
C ALA A 451 10.55 17.35 -7.94
N SER A 452 9.39 17.04 -7.37
CA SER A 452 8.34 18.01 -7.03
C SER A 452 8.38 18.44 -5.56
N LYS A 453 9.00 17.63 -4.72
CA LYS A 453 9.17 17.86 -3.27
C LYS A 453 10.57 18.41 -2.97
N GLY A 454 10.75 19.09 -1.84
CA GLY A 454 12.02 19.61 -1.35
C GLY A 454 13.02 18.51 -0.96
N ILE A 455 14.16 18.91 -0.38
CA ILE A 455 15.07 17.99 0.32
C ILE A 455 14.36 17.51 1.59
N GLY A 456 14.41 16.21 1.84
CA GLY A 456 13.49 15.57 2.79
C GLY A 456 12.08 15.52 2.18
N ALA A 457 11.91 14.72 1.13
CA ALA A 457 10.67 14.65 0.34
C ALA A 457 9.48 14.15 1.18
N PHE A 458 9.75 13.42 2.26
CA PHE A 458 8.80 12.87 3.22
C PHE A 458 9.07 13.36 4.64
N ASP A 459 10.34 13.43 5.07
CA ASP A 459 10.74 14.07 6.33
C ASP A 459 11.29 15.47 6.04
N ALA A 460 10.38 16.42 5.76
CA ALA A 460 10.79 17.77 5.42
C ALA A 460 11.56 18.44 6.57
N LEU A 461 12.61 19.20 6.20
CA LEU A 461 13.44 19.93 7.18
C LEU A 461 12.64 20.94 8.04
N ASP A 462 11.48 21.39 7.55
CA ASP A 462 10.53 22.27 8.25
C ASP A 462 9.30 21.53 8.79
N GLU A 463 9.33 20.19 8.79
CA GLU A 463 8.24 19.30 9.22
C GLU A 463 6.89 19.55 8.51
N SER A 464 6.91 20.02 7.27
CA SER A 464 5.70 20.44 6.54
C SER A 464 5.00 19.31 5.77
N GLN A 465 5.59 18.12 5.67
CA GLN A 465 5.00 16.99 4.95
C GLN A 465 3.94 16.26 5.78
N ALA A 466 3.03 15.59 5.10
CA ALA A 466 2.00 14.77 5.73
C ALA A 466 2.59 13.66 6.62
N GLU A 467 3.73 13.13 6.21
CA GLU A 467 4.47 12.10 6.89
C GLU A 467 5.07 12.59 8.22
N ASN A 468 5.47 13.87 8.32
CA ASN A 468 5.87 14.45 9.60
C ASN A 468 4.70 14.45 10.60
N THR A 469 3.47 14.71 10.14
CA THR A 469 2.26 14.60 10.98
C THR A 469 1.97 13.13 11.30
N LEU A 470 2.11 12.22 10.33
CA LEU A 470 1.91 10.78 10.53
C LEU A 470 2.82 10.23 11.64
N PHE A 471 4.06 10.67 11.71
CA PHE A 471 5.00 10.26 12.75
C PHE A 471 5.01 11.18 13.97
N GLY A 472 4.10 12.18 14.03
CA GLY A 472 3.80 12.96 15.23
C GLY A 472 3.21 12.09 16.36
N TYR A 473 2.76 12.75 17.41
CA TYR A 473 2.34 12.09 18.65
C TYR A 473 0.84 12.29 18.95
N GLY A 474 0.04 12.49 17.92
CA GLY A 474 -1.36 12.84 18.02
C GLY A 474 -1.58 14.35 18.12
N ASP A 475 -2.85 14.78 18.16
CA ASP A 475 -3.27 16.19 18.20
C ASP A 475 -2.70 17.05 17.05
N GLY A 476 -2.38 16.42 15.88
CA GLY A 476 -1.77 17.09 14.72
C GLY A 476 -0.34 17.57 14.97
N THR A 477 0.36 17.05 15.96
CA THR A 477 1.79 17.34 16.16
C THR A 477 2.63 16.72 15.06
N THR A 478 3.79 17.30 14.77
CA THR A 478 4.75 16.82 13.79
C THR A 478 5.99 16.24 14.45
N SER A 479 6.75 15.43 13.71
CA SER A 479 8.04 14.89 14.14
C SER A 479 8.90 14.54 12.94
N HIS A 480 10.21 14.74 13.07
CA HIS A 480 11.18 14.07 12.19
C HIS A 480 11.18 12.57 12.47
N PHE A 481 11.50 11.79 11.43
CA PHE A 481 11.47 10.32 11.53
C PHE A 481 12.57 9.61 10.71
N ASP A 482 13.23 10.31 9.79
CA ASP A 482 14.27 9.74 8.93
C ASP A 482 15.61 9.66 9.70
N ALA A 483 16.06 8.43 9.94
CA ALA A 483 17.30 8.17 10.67
C ALA A 483 18.56 8.53 9.87
N THR A 484 18.51 8.45 8.54
CA THR A 484 19.63 8.84 7.67
C THR A 484 19.79 10.34 7.65
N LEU A 485 18.70 11.10 7.48
CA LEU A 485 18.73 12.56 7.60
C LEU A 485 19.23 12.99 8.98
N ALA A 486 18.76 12.34 10.06
CA ALA A 486 19.24 12.59 11.41
C ALA A 486 20.77 12.43 11.53
N GLU A 487 21.35 11.38 10.92
CA GLU A 487 22.80 11.15 10.93
C GLU A 487 23.54 12.16 10.05
N LEU A 488 23.02 12.47 8.85
CA LEU A 488 23.64 13.44 7.94
C LEU A 488 23.63 14.87 8.53
N LEU A 489 22.61 15.20 9.31
CA LEU A 489 22.41 16.53 9.91
C LEU A 489 22.90 16.64 11.36
N LYS A 490 23.46 15.59 11.96
CA LYS A 490 23.81 15.54 13.39
C LYS A 490 24.70 16.70 13.88
N ASP A 491 25.56 17.22 13.03
CA ASP A 491 26.46 18.32 13.32
C ASP A 491 25.94 19.67 12.75
N ASP A 492 24.77 19.69 12.13
CA ASP A 492 24.14 20.90 11.62
C ASP A 492 23.60 21.77 12.77
N ALA A 493 23.94 23.06 12.76
CA ALA A 493 23.59 23.98 13.84
C ALA A 493 22.08 24.32 13.89
N THR A 494 21.36 24.09 12.79
CA THR A 494 19.93 24.44 12.66
C THR A 494 19.05 23.22 12.95
N TYR A 495 19.39 22.08 12.40
CA TYR A 495 18.52 20.89 12.34
C TYR A 495 18.95 19.75 13.28
N GLY A 496 20.28 19.62 13.57
CA GLY A 496 20.81 18.44 14.26
C GLY A 496 20.15 18.16 15.62
N ALA A 497 19.81 19.22 16.38
CA ALA A 497 19.17 19.06 17.69
C ALA A 497 17.71 18.58 17.60
N THR A 498 16.94 19.05 16.62
CA THR A 498 15.53 18.68 16.43
C THR A 498 15.38 17.23 15.96
N PHE A 499 16.21 16.81 15.01
CA PHE A 499 16.26 15.41 14.57
C PHE A 499 16.67 14.47 15.72
N ALA A 500 17.72 14.82 16.48
CA ALA A 500 18.15 14.01 17.62
C ALA A 500 17.06 13.87 18.70
N GLU A 501 16.34 14.95 19.03
CA GLU A 501 15.23 14.90 19.97
C GLU A 501 14.09 14.01 19.47
N ALA A 502 13.75 14.11 18.17
CA ALA A 502 12.70 13.32 17.55
C ALA A 502 13.00 11.82 17.60
N MET A 503 14.26 11.43 17.34
CA MET A 503 14.67 10.01 17.36
C MET A 503 14.58 9.36 18.76
N GLU A 504 14.70 10.13 19.83
CA GLU A 504 14.67 9.63 21.22
C GLU A 504 13.28 9.66 21.85
N LYS A 505 12.37 10.47 21.31
CA LYS A 505 11.02 10.64 21.86
C LYS A 505 10.18 9.40 21.65
N THR A 506 9.34 9.06 22.63
CA THR A 506 8.41 7.91 22.58
C THR A 506 6.96 8.37 22.63
N ASP A 507 6.06 7.54 22.06
CA ASP A 507 4.62 7.72 22.17
C ASP A 507 4.04 7.19 23.51
N SER A 508 2.71 7.14 23.63
CA SER A 508 2.00 6.66 24.84
C SER A 508 2.28 5.19 25.16
N GLU A 509 2.61 4.38 24.15
CA GLU A 509 2.94 2.97 24.31
C GLU A 509 4.46 2.73 24.50
N GLY A 510 5.23 3.82 24.63
CA GLY A 510 6.68 3.79 24.84
C GLY A 510 7.48 3.48 23.58
N LYS A 511 6.89 3.60 22.39
CA LYS A 511 7.54 3.34 21.11
C LYS A 511 8.21 4.59 20.56
N THR A 512 9.47 4.45 20.14
CA THR A 512 10.20 5.50 19.41
C THR A 512 9.62 5.70 18.00
N VAL A 513 9.97 6.80 17.36
CA VAL A 513 9.58 7.06 15.98
C VAL A 513 10.10 5.97 15.03
N THR A 514 11.32 5.48 15.24
CA THR A 514 11.88 4.36 14.46
C THR A 514 11.07 3.07 14.62
N GLU A 515 10.66 2.72 15.85
CA GLU A 515 9.81 1.54 16.09
C GLU A 515 8.44 1.69 15.41
N ARG A 516 7.83 2.89 15.43
CA ARG A 516 6.58 3.17 14.73
C ARG A 516 6.76 3.18 13.21
N GLY A 517 7.90 3.66 12.70
CA GLY A 517 8.30 3.57 11.31
C GLY A 517 8.39 2.12 10.84
N ASN A 518 9.01 1.25 11.63
CA ASN A 518 9.06 -0.19 11.37
C ASN A 518 7.66 -0.81 11.28
N MET A 519 6.73 -0.43 12.16
CA MET A 519 5.34 -0.89 12.11
C MET A 519 4.63 -0.38 10.85
N TYR A 520 5.06 0.74 10.29
CA TYR A 520 4.49 1.37 9.10
C TYR A 520 5.22 1.04 7.80
N ASN A 521 6.15 0.06 7.84
CA ASN A 521 6.89 -0.44 6.69
C ASN A 521 6.55 -1.91 6.39
N PRO A 522 5.85 -2.24 5.28
CA PRO A 522 5.58 -3.62 4.89
C PRO A 522 6.85 -4.46 4.77
N LEU A 523 7.98 -3.88 4.29
CA LEU A 523 9.25 -4.58 4.12
C LEU A 523 9.83 -5.07 5.44
N TYR A 524 9.53 -4.40 6.55
CA TYR A 524 9.95 -4.81 7.89
C TYR A 524 9.54 -6.25 8.21
N TYR A 525 8.37 -6.69 7.71
CA TYR A 525 7.82 -8.03 7.97
C TYR A 525 8.19 -9.06 6.91
N ILE A 526 8.52 -8.63 5.68
CA ILE A 526 8.70 -9.52 4.53
C ILE A 526 10.15 -9.61 4.04
N SER A 527 11.08 -8.79 4.54
CA SER A 527 12.49 -8.83 4.18
C SER A 527 13.38 -9.27 5.34
N GLY A 528 14.30 -10.20 5.06
CA GLY A 528 15.29 -10.67 6.03
C GLY A 528 16.33 -9.62 6.45
N TYR A 529 16.31 -8.45 5.85
CA TYR A 529 17.09 -7.29 6.28
C TYR A 529 16.63 -6.77 7.65
N TYR A 530 15.33 -6.80 7.90
CA TYR A 530 14.71 -6.28 9.10
C TYR A 530 14.52 -7.33 10.20
N THR A 531 14.49 -6.86 11.44
CA THR A 531 14.29 -7.73 12.62
C THR A 531 12.86 -8.26 12.78
N GLY A 532 11.90 -7.64 12.08
CA GLY A 532 10.49 -8.04 12.02
C GLY A 532 10.18 -9.16 11.03
N TYR A 533 11.17 -9.63 10.28
CA TYR A 533 10.97 -10.67 9.27
C TYR A 533 10.28 -11.91 9.83
N GLN A 534 9.18 -12.33 9.17
CA GLN A 534 8.36 -13.49 9.55
C GLN A 534 7.70 -13.39 10.95
N LYS A 535 7.49 -12.18 11.49
CA LYS A 535 6.80 -11.97 12.77
C LYS A 535 5.31 -11.60 12.60
N SER A 536 4.77 -11.79 11.43
CA SER A 536 3.35 -11.52 11.09
C SER A 536 2.82 -12.56 10.12
N THR A 537 1.51 -12.61 9.96
CA THR A 537 0.83 -13.34 8.90
C THR A 537 0.74 -12.43 7.67
N VAL A 538 1.45 -12.80 6.61
CA VAL A 538 1.48 -12.04 5.34
C VAL A 538 0.42 -12.59 4.39
N ALA A 539 -0.31 -11.71 3.71
CA ALA A 539 -1.31 -12.07 2.71
C ALA A 539 -0.72 -12.90 1.57
N ASP A 540 -1.47 -13.90 1.10
CA ASP A 540 -1.04 -14.78 0.01
C ASP A 540 -1.03 -14.07 -1.35
N TYR A 541 -1.98 -13.13 -1.59
CA TYR A 541 -2.23 -12.51 -2.88
C TYR A 541 -2.01 -11.00 -2.84
N TRP A 542 -1.25 -10.51 -3.83
CA TRP A 542 -0.94 -9.09 -3.93
C TRP A 542 -1.15 -8.60 -5.36
N ARG A 543 -1.76 -7.43 -5.48
CA ARG A 543 -1.81 -6.70 -6.74
C ARG A 543 -1.30 -5.29 -6.53
N ILE A 544 -0.23 -4.91 -7.23
CA ILE A 544 0.41 -3.61 -7.11
C ILE A 544 0.42 -2.95 -8.48
N ARG A 545 -0.11 -1.74 -8.55
CA ARG A 545 -0.12 -0.91 -9.75
C ARG A 545 0.42 0.48 -9.44
N THR A 546 1.23 1.01 -10.34
CA THR A 546 1.72 2.39 -10.23
C THR A 546 1.82 3.03 -11.58
N GLY A 547 1.50 4.32 -11.68
CA GLY A 547 1.75 5.10 -12.87
C GLY A 547 3.23 5.38 -13.04
N ILE A 548 3.81 5.07 -14.21
CA ILE A 548 5.25 5.19 -14.44
C ILE A 548 5.74 6.64 -14.36
N ALA A 549 4.85 7.61 -14.64
CA ALA A 549 5.17 9.04 -14.67
C ALA A 549 4.99 9.74 -13.32
N GLN A 550 4.44 9.06 -12.30
CA GLN A 550 4.25 9.67 -10.98
C GLN A 550 5.60 10.10 -10.36
N SER A 551 5.60 11.22 -9.63
CA SER A 551 6.76 11.78 -8.93
C SER A 551 6.52 11.99 -7.44
N ASP A 552 5.44 11.42 -6.89
CA ASP A 552 5.13 11.48 -5.46
C ASP A 552 6.04 10.56 -4.65
N THR A 553 6.41 9.40 -5.25
CA THR A 553 7.44 8.48 -4.73
C THR A 553 8.50 8.20 -5.80
N SER A 554 9.62 7.65 -5.36
CA SER A 554 10.56 6.96 -6.26
C SER A 554 9.89 5.72 -6.87
N LEU A 555 10.18 5.41 -8.13
CA LEU A 555 9.73 4.15 -8.76
C LEU A 555 10.25 2.91 -8.01
N THR A 556 11.34 3.06 -7.27
CA THR A 556 11.95 1.98 -6.49
C THR A 556 11.05 1.48 -5.36
N THR A 557 10.20 2.35 -4.79
CA THR A 557 9.30 1.99 -3.67
C THR A 557 8.38 0.83 -4.04
N GLU A 558 7.65 0.93 -5.15
CA GLU A 558 6.73 -0.13 -5.57
C GLU A 558 7.48 -1.36 -6.13
N VAL A 559 8.66 -1.14 -6.74
CA VAL A 559 9.52 -2.23 -7.22
C VAL A 559 10.09 -3.03 -6.06
N ASN A 560 10.58 -2.37 -5.02
CA ASN A 560 11.10 -3.02 -3.81
C ASN A 560 10.01 -3.84 -3.12
N LEU A 561 8.83 -3.27 -2.92
CA LEU A 561 7.68 -3.97 -2.34
C LEU A 561 7.34 -5.24 -3.15
N ALA A 562 7.23 -5.11 -4.47
CA ALA A 562 6.93 -6.25 -5.34
C ALA A 562 8.02 -7.33 -5.33
N LEU A 563 9.30 -6.94 -5.33
CA LEU A 563 10.43 -7.87 -5.25
C LEU A 563 10.49 -8.57 -3.88
N ALA A 564 10.37 -7.81 -2.79
CA ALA A 564 10.40 -8.36 -1.45
C ALA A 564 9.28 -9.38 -1.23
N LEU A 565 8.05 -9.08 -1.68
CA LEU A 565 6.91 -10.01 -1.63
C LEU A 565 7.15 -11.27 -2.45
N LYS A 566 7.68 -11.15 -3.69
CA LYS A 566 8.04 -12.30 -4.52
C LYS A 566 9.15 -13.14 -3.86
N ASN A 567 10.13 -12.50 -3.24
CA ASN A 567 11.20 -13.19 -2.52
C ASN A 567 10.68 -13.85 -1.23
N TYR A 568 9.66 -13.28 -0.60
CA TYR A 568 8.96 -13.87 0.54
C TYR A 568 8.17 -15.11 0.14
N GLY A 569 7.67 -15.17 -1.09
CA GLY A 569 6.91 -16.29 -1.66
C GLY A 569 5.42 -16.02 -1.89
N ALA A 570 4.98 -14.77 -1.80
CA ALA A 570 3.61 -14.36 -2.11
C ALA A 570 3.31 -14.40 -3.62
N ASP A 571 2.04 -14.55 -4.00
CA ASP A 571 1.57 -14.39 -5.38
C ASP A 571 1.38 -12.89 -5.68
N VAL A 572 2.25 -12.35 -6.54
CA VAL A 572 2.35 -10.91 -6.80
C VAL A 572 2.09 -10.59 -8.27
N ASP A 573 0.99 -9.90 -8.52
CA ASP A 573 0.66 -9.26 -9.80
C ASP A 573 1.10 -7.78 -9.75
N PHE A 574 2.28 -7.49 -10.29
CA PHE A 574 2.88 -6.16 -10.33
C PHE A 574 2.97 -5.63 -11.75
N ALA A 575 2.52 -4.39 -11.97
CA ALA A 575 2.78 -3.66 -13.21
C ALA A 575 2.92 -2.15 -12.97
N THR A 576 3.78 -1.54 -13.77
CA THR A 576 3.86 -0.09 -13.96
C THR A 576 3.09 0.30 -15.21
N ILE A 577 2.29 1.36 -15.14
CA ILE A 577 1.37 1.74 -16.20
C ILE A 577 1.93 2.96 -16.95
N TRP A 578 2.23 2.77 -18.23
CA TRP A 578 2.78 3.81 -19.08
C TRP A 578 1.76 4.94 -19.30
N GLY A 579 2.22 6.18 -19.18
CA GLY A 579 1.39 7.36 -19.39
C GLY A 579 0.53 7.78 -18.19
N GLU A 580 0.49 6.97 -17.12
CA GLU A 580 -0.26 7.29 -15.91
C GLU A 580 0.63 7.96 -14.86
N GLY A 581 0.02 8.88 -14.11
CA GLY A 581 0.63 9.57 -12.95
C GLY A 581 0.27 8.89 -11.63
N HIS A 582 0.15 9.70 -10.57
CA HIS A 582 -0.25 9.24 -9.23
C HIS A 582 -1.77 9.03 -9.15
N THR A 583 -2.25 7.91 -9.69
CA THR A 583 -3.67 7.57 -9.84
C THR A 583 -3.91 6.09 -9.55
N MET A 584 -5.19 5.66 -9.61
CA MET A 584 -5.53 4.24 -9.66
C MET A 584 -5.22 3.68 -11.05
N ALA A 585 -3.93 3.65 -11.39
CA ALA A 585 -3.41 3.34 -12.71
C ALA A 585 -3.77 1.91 -13.16
N GLU A 586 -4.37 1.79 -14.34
CA GLU A 586 -4.70 0.51 -14.97
C GLU A 586 -4.34 0.55 -16.46
N SER A 587 -3.83 -0.55 -17.00
CA SER A 587 -3.51 -0.64 -18.43
C SER A 587 -4.77 -0.64 -19.29
N THR A 588 -5.82 -1.30 -18.81
CA THR A 588 -7.12 -1.41 -19.51
C THR A 588 -8.26 -1.54 -18.49
N GLY A 589 -9.49 -1.16 -18.90
CA GLY A 589 -10.66 -1.28 -18.04
C GLY A 589 -10.74 -0.18 -16.97
N ASP A 590 -11.51 -0.44 -15.94
CA ASP A 590 -11.61 0.40 -14.75
C ASP A 590 -11.08 -0.33 -13.51
N SER A 591 -10.64 0.43 -12.52
CA SER A 591 -10.00 -0.06 -11.31
C SER A 591 -10.89 -1.03 -10.49
N THR A 592 -12.20 -0.71 -10.39
CA THR A 592 -13.16 -1.53 -9.64
C THR A 592 -13.35 -2.90 -10.28
N MET A 593 -13.57 -2.94 -11.60
CA MET A 593 -13.76 -4.21 -12.31
C MET A 593 -12.49 -5.05 -12.30
N ASN A 594 -11.33 -4.41 -12.48
CA ASN A 594 -10.04 -5.08 -12.43
C ASN A 594 -9.75 -5.67 -11.04
N PHE A 595 -10.11 -4.95 -9.96
CA PHE A 595 -10.04 -5.49 -8.60
C PHE A 595 -10.96 -6.70 -8.42
N ILE A 596 -12.23 -6.60 -8.83
CA ILE A 596 -13.20 -7.70 -8.74
C ILE A 596 -12.71 -8.93 -9.52
N GLU A 597 -12.17 -8.75 -10.72
CA GLU A 597 -11.61 -9.83 -11.53
C GLU A 597 -10.38 -10.47 -10.88
N TRP A 598 -9.50 -9.65 -10.27
CA TRP A 598 -8.35 -10.13 -9.53
C TRP A 598 -8.75 -10.97 -8.31
N VAL A 599 -9.69 -10.51 -7.47
CA VAL A 599 -10.22 -11.30 -6.35
C VAL A 599 -10.81 -12.62 -6.83
N ASN A 600 -11.59 -12.60 -7.92
CA ASN A 600 -12.13 -13.81 -8.54
C ASN A 600 -11.05 -14.78 -9.03
N LYS A 601 -9.89 -14.27 -9.47
CA LYS A 601 -8.75 -15.08 -9.88
C LYS A 601 -8.06 -15.73 -8.69
N CYS A 602 -7.87 -14.98 -7.61
CA CYS A 602 -7.25 -15.48 -6.37
C CYS A 602 -8.05 -16.62 -5.71
N LEU A 603 -9.38 -16.60 -5.86
CA LEU A 603 -10.27 -17.55 -5.19
C LEU A 603 -10.68 -18.78 -6.03
N LYS A 604 -10.17 -18.92 -7.24
CA LYS A 604 -10.38 -20.08 -8.13
C LYS A 604 -9.36 -21.19 -7.89
#